data_834cc624de1a65b4121cff7ee219e0f8
#
_entry.id   834cc624de1a65b4121cff7ee219e0f8
#
_cell.length_a   1.000
_cell.length_b   1.000
_cell.length_c   1.000
_cell.angle_alpha   90.00
_cell.angle_beta   90.00
_cell.angle_gamma   90.00
#
_symmetry.space_group_name_H-M   'P 1'
#
loop_
_entity.id
_entity.type
_entity.pdbx_description
1 polymer ?
#
loop_
_entity_poly.entity_id
_entity_poly.type
_entity_poly.pdbx_seq_one_letter_code
_entity_poly.pdbx_strand_id
1 'polypeptide(L)'
;MGSNILYIEDNPDNMMLVKRALESRGYTLLEARTGIEGVAAAEKNELDLILLDINLPDIDGYEVARRLRGSVKPTLAYTPIIAITANALKGDAEKALAAGCDVYMSKPINIRELWARVEAFVPAPNQ
;
A
#
# COMPACT_ATOMS: atom_id res chain seq x y z
N MET A 1 9.95 6.56 -16.86
CA MET A 1 10.30 6.07 -15.59
C MET A 1 9.12 5.50 -14.91
N GLY A 2 9.25 4.33 -14.44
CA GLY A 2 8.16 3.61 -13.84
C GLY A 2 7.68 4.26 -12.56
N SER A 3 6.40 4.20 -12.33
CA SER A 3 5.81 4.52 -11.06
C SER A 3 5.29 3.21 -10.52
N ASN A 4 6.12 2.54 -9.74
CA ASN A 4 5.85 1.19 -9.26
C ASN A 4 5.17 1.24 -7.91
N ILE A 5 3.98 0.68 -7.85
CA ILE A 5 3.18 0.64 -6.63
C ILE A 5 2.96 -0.81 -6.26
N LEU A 6 3.29 -1.17 -5.03
CA LEU A 6 3.00 -2.50 -4.49
C LEU A 6 1.68 -2.43 -3.74
N TYR A 7 0.76 -3.35 -4.05
CA TYR A 7 -0.50 -3.46 -3.31
C TYR A 7 -0.53 -4.82 -2.62
N ILE A 8 -0.64 -4.80 -1.30
CA ILE A 8 -0.69 -6.00 -0.47
C ILE A 8 -2.13 -6.19 -0.01
N GLU A 9 -2.80 -7.19 -0.58
CA GLU A 9 -4.24 -7.40 -0.39
C GLU A 9 -4.59 -8.83 -0.77
N ASP A 10 -5.32 -9.53 0.09
CA ASP A 10 -5.69 -10.92 -0.19
C ASP A 10 -7.02 -11.06 -0.93
N ASN A 11 -7.87 -10.04 -0.92
CA ASN A 11 -9.17 -10.09 -1.59
C ASN A 11 -9.00 -9.84 -3.09
N PRO A 12 -9.37 -10.83 -3.94
CA PRO A 12 -9.15 -10.66 -5.39
C PRO A 12 -9.99 -9.56 -6.03
N ASP A 13 -11.17 -9.27 -5.49
CA ASP A 13 -12.00 -8.20 -6.03
C ASP A 13 -11.37 -6.84 -5.76
N ASN A 14 -10.87 -6.64 -4.55
CA ASN A 14 -10.17 -5.39 -4.22
C ASN A 14 -8.89 -5.26 -5.04
N MET A 15 -8.16 -6.36 -5.20
CA MET A 15 -6.94 -6.35 -6.01
C MET A 15 -7.25 -5.91 -7.44
N MET A 16 -8.28 -6.49 -8.05
CA MET A 16 -8.67 -6.15 -9.42
C MET A 16 -9.10 -4.69 -9.55
N LEU A 17 -9.91 -4.23 -8.59
CA LEU A 17 -10.42 -2.85 -8.60
C LEU A 17 -9.28 -1.84 -8.57
N VAL A 18 -8.37 -2.00 -7.63
CA VAL A 18 -7.26 -1.08 -7.46
C VAL A 18 -6.29 -1.15 -8.64
N LYS A 19 -6.02 -2.37 -9.11
CA LYS A 19 -5.13 -2.57 -10.25
C LYS A 19 -5.63 -1.81 -11.47
N ARG A 20 -6.92 -1.98 -11.80
CA ARG A 20 -7.51 -1.28 -12.95
C ARG A 20 -7.47 0.23 -12.78
N ALA A 21 -7.81 0.69 -11.56
CA ALA A 21 -7.85 2.11 -11.29
C ALA A 21 -6.48 2.77 -11.46
N LEU A 22 -5.43 2.11 -10.96
CA LEU A 22 -4.09 2.70 -11.01
C LEU A 22 -3.45 2.53 -12.38
N GLU A 23 -3.66 1.39 -13.03
CA GLU A 23 -3.11 1.19 -14.38
C GLU A 23 -3.74 2.15 -15.38
N SER A 24 -4.99 2.54 -15.18
CA SER A 24 -5.64 3.51 -16.06
C SER A 24 -4.96 4.88 -16.00
N ARG A 25 -4.22 5.16 -14.93
CA ARG A 25 -3.47 6.40 -14.76
C ARG A 25 -1.99 6.26 -15.11
N GLY A 26 -1.59 5.08 -15.60
CA GLY A 26 -0.22 4.84 -16.04
C GLY A 26 0.71 4.25 -15.00
N TYR A 27 0.22 3.97 -13.80
CA TYR A 27 1.04 3.33 -12.78
C TYR A 27 1.24 1.86 -13.09
N THR A 28 2.35 1.31 -12.63
CA THR A 28 2.61 -0.14 -12.66
C THR A 28 2.29 -0.71 -11.29
N LEU A 29 1.41 -1.71 -11.25
CA LEU A 29 1.01 -2.33 -9.99
C LEU A 29 1.66 -3.70 -9.84
N LEU A 30 2.32 -3.88 -8.70
CA LEU A 30 2.83 -5.19 -8.27
C LEU A 30 1.87 -5.73 -7.22
N GLU A 31 1.56 -7.02 -7.31
CA GLU A 31 0.57 -7.66 -6.45
C GLU A 31 1.24 -8.54 -5.40
N ALA A 32 0.76 -8.47 -4.16
CA ALA A 32 1.11 -9.42 -3.13
C ALA A 32 -0.17 -9.76 -2.37
N ARG A 33 -0.39 -11.03 -2.10
CA ARG A 33 -1.64 -11.50 -1.52
C ARG A 33 -1.56 -11.80 -0.04
N THR A 34 -0.36 -11.79 0.51
CA THR A 34 -0.14 -12.01 1.94
C THR A 34 0.88 -11.00 2.42
N GLY A 35 0.95 -10.84 3.74
CA GLY A 35 1.94 -9.94 4.33
C GLY A 35 3.36 -10.39 4.06
N ILE A 36 3.60 -11.70 4.13
CA ILE A 36 4.94 -12.24 3.88
C ILE A 36 5.35 -12.02 2.43
N GLU A 37 4.43 -12.26 1.48
CA GLU A 37 4.70 -11.96 0.07
C GLU A 37 4.98 -10.48 -0.14
N GLY A 38 4.23 -9.62 0.56
CA GLY A 38 4.40 -8.18 0.45
C GLY A 38 5.77 -7.73 0.90
N VAL A 39 6.23 -8.22 2.03
CA VAL A 39 7.58 -7.89 2.52
C VAL A 39 8.64 -8.38 1.52
N ALA A 40 8.49 -9.61 1.03
CA ALA A 40 9.45 -10.16 0.06
C ALA A 40 9.46 -9.34 -1.24
N ALA A 41 8.29 -8.94 -1.73
CA ALA A 41 8.21 -8.14 -2.96
C ALA A 41 8.85 -6.77 -2.76
N ALA A 42 8.64 -6.16 -1.60
CA ALA A 42 9.23 -4.85 -1.30
C ALA A 42 10.76 -4.94 -1.23
N GLU A 43 11.29 -6.03 -0.68
CA GLU A 43 12.73 -6.20 -0.59
C GLU A 43 13.38 -6.37 -1.98
N LYS A 44 12.65 -6.96 -2.92
CA LYS A 44 13.19 -7.30 -4.23
C LYS A 44 12.99 -6.24 -5.30
N ASN A 45 12.13 -5.26 -5.07
CA ASN A 45 11.76 -4.29 -6.09
C ASN A 45 11.98 -2.87 -5.61
N GLU A 46 12.25 -1.96 -6.54
CA GLU A 46 12.26 -0.53 -6.23
C GLU A 46 10.84 -0.02 -6.36
N LEU A 47 10.32 0.53 -5.28
CA LEU A 47 8.92 0.95 -5.18
C LEU A 47 8.82 2.44 -4.91
N ASP A 48 7.79 3.05 -5.50
CA ASP A 48 7.49 4.46 -5.26
C ASP A 48 6.44 4.63 -4.17
N LEU A 49 5.63 3.58 -3.94
CA LEU A 49 4.54 3.64 -2.97
C LEU A 49 4.09 2.22 -2.63
N ILE A 50 3.63 2.03 -1.40
CA ILE A 50 3.05 0.76 -0.96
C ILE A 50 1.63 1.02 -0.47
N LEU A 51 0.67 0.26 -0.99
CA LEU A 51 -0.69 0.21 -0.48
C LEU A 51 -0.82 -1.06 0.35
N LEU A 52 -1.26 -0.93 1.59
CA LEU A 52 -1.18 -2.01 2.56
C LEU A 52 -2.52 -2.22 3.24
N ASP A 53 -3.17 -3.35 2.94
CA ASP A 53 -4.36 -3.76 3.68
C ASP A 53 -3.93 -4.19 5.08
N ILE A 54 -4.61 -3.70 6.09
CA ILE A 54 -4.29 -4.03 7.47
C ILE A 54 -4.78 -5.44 7.82
N ASN A 55 -5.90 -5.88 7.22
CA ASN A 55 -6.52 -7.17 7.54
C ASN A 55 -6.03 -8.27 6.60
N LEU A 56 -4.82 -8.75 6.82
CA LEU A 56 -4.19 -9.78 6.00
C LEU A 56 -4.31 -11.15 6.66
N PRO A 57 -4.22 -12.26 5.88
CA PRO A 57 -4.48 -13.59 6.41
C PRO A 57 -3.33 -14.19 7.25
N ASP A 58 -2.09 -13.77 7.03
CA ASP A 58 -0.92 -14.38 7.67
C ASP A 58 -0.40 -13.53 8.83
N ILE A 59 0.12 -12.34 8.54
CA ILE A 59 0.51 -11.37 9.56
C ILE A 59 -0.29 -10.09 9.31
N ASP A 60 -0.59 -9.36 10.38
CA ASP A 60 -1.40 -8.16 10.18
C ASP A 60 -0.59 -7.05 9.52
N GLY A 61 -1.30 -6.07 8.96
CA GLY A 61 -0.66 -4.98 8.24
C GLY A 61 0.25 -4.12 9.09
N TYR A 62 -0.02 -4.00 10.38
CA TYR A 62 0.85 -3.24 11.28
C TYR A 62 2.22 -3.90 11.36
N GLU A 63 2.24 -5.22 11.46
CA GLU A 63 3.51 -5.95 11.49
C GLU A 63 4.25 -5.82 10.16
N VAL A 64 3.51 -5.85 9.04
CA VAL A 64 4.11 -5.62 7.72
C VAL A 64 4.79 -4.26 7.69
N ALA A 65 4.09 -3.21 8.13
CA ALA A 65 4.65 -1.86 8.14
C ALA A 65 5.92 -1.79 8.99
N ARG A 66 5.89 -2.40 10.18
CA ARG A 66 7.07 -2.41 11.04
C ARG A 66 8.24 -3.10 10.38
N ARG A 67 8.00 -4.24 9.70
CA ARG A 67 9.06 -4.96 9.00
C ARG A 67 9.65 -4.14 7.85
N LEU A 68 8.78 -3.45 7.11
CA LEU A 68 9.24 -2.60 6.01
C LEU A 68 10.11 -1.46 6.52
N ARG A 69 9.68 -0.80 7.60
CA ARG A 69 10.46 0.31 8.17
C ARG A 69 11.76 -0.15 8.82
N GLY A 70 11.81 -1.39 9.30
CA GLY A 70 13.00 -1.96 9.90
C GLY A 70 13.92 -2.67 8.91
N SER A 71 13.60 -2.63 7.61
CA SER A 71 14.40 -3.30 6.60
C SER A 71 15.79 -2.70 6.50
N VAL A 72 16.78 -3.57 6.17
CA VAL A 72 18.15 -3.09 5.88
C VAL A 72 18.23 -2.41 4.53
N LYS A 73 17.21 -2.54 3.68
CA LYS A 73 17.16 -1.87 2.40
C LYS A 73 16.87 -0.38 2.62
N PRO A 74 17.81 0.52 2.30
CA PRO A 74 17.66 1.94 2.68
C PRO A 74 16.41 2.60 2.11
N THR A 75 16.02 2.25 0.88
CA THR A 75 14.88 2.90 0.23
C THR A 75 13.56 2.58 0.93
N LEU A 76 13.44 1.39 1.55
CA LEU A 76 12.20 1.01 2.23
C LEU A 76 11.91 1.86 3.47
N ALA A 77 12.93 2.42 4.09
CA ALA A 77 12.72 3.28 5.25
C ALA A 77 11.95 4.55 4.88
N TYR A 78 11.98 4.94 3.61
CA TYR A 78 11.39 6.19 3.14
C TYR A 78 10.26 6.00 2.13
N THR A 79 10.01 4.77 1.67
CA THR A 79 8.92 4.51 0.72
C THR A 79 7.59 4.81 1.40
N PRO A 80 6.74 5.67 0.83
CA PRO A 80 5.44 5.97 1.46
C PRO A 80 4.55 4.73 1.55
N ILE A 81 3.80 4.63 2.64
CA ILE A 81 2.86 3.53 2.87
C ILE A 81 1.48 4.13 3.16
N ILE A 82 0.49 3.74 2.37
CA ILE A 82 -0.91 4.07 2.62
C ILE A 82 -1.58 2.83 3.18
N ALA A 83 -2.01 2.89 4.43
CA ALA A 83 -2.74 1.79 5.06
C ALA A 83 -4.21 1.84 4.63
N ILE A 84 -4.81 0.68 4.40
CA ILE A 84 -6.21 0.57 4.04
C ILE A 84 -6.88 -0.30 5.10
N THR A 85 -7.90 0.23 5.78
CA THR A 85 -8.48 -0.42 6.94
C THR A 85 -10.01 -0.37 6.90
N ALA A 86 -10.65 -1.42 7.44
CA ALA A 86 -12.11 -1.46 7.59
C ALA A 86 -12.58 -0.76 8.86
N ASN A 87 -11.67 -0.44 9.80
CA ASN A 87 -12.02 0.03 11.13
C ASN A 87 -11.38 1.36 11.52
N ALA A 88 -11.39 2.32 10.60
CA ALA A 88 -10.72 3.62 10.85
C ALA A 88 -11.23 4.32 12.10
N LEU A 89 -12.50 4.09 12.48
CA LEU A 89 -13.10 4.78 13.62
C LEU A 89 -12.72 4.19 14.98
N LYS A 90 -11.99 3.08 15.02
CA LYS A 90 -11.65 2.38 16.26
C LYS A 90 -10.17 2.50 16.63
N GLY A 91 -9.54 3.57 16.23
CA GLY A 91 -8.13 3.79 16.56
C GLY A 91 -7.17 3.10 15.60
N ASP A 92 -7.67 2.48 14.55
CA ASP A 92 -6.79 1.82 13.57
C ASP A 92 -5.90 2.82 12.84
N ALA A 93 -6.41 4.04 12.64
CA ALA A 93 -5.61 5.09 12.01
C ALA A 93 -4.36 5.41 12.83
N GLU A 94 -4.53 5.58 14.13
CA GLU A 94 -3.40 5.87 15.03
C GLU A 94 -2.42 4.71 15.07
N LYS A 95 -2.93 3.47 15.08
CA LYS A 95 -2.08 2.28 15.06
C LYS A 95 -1.27 2.19 13.78
N ALA A 96 -1.90 2.51 12.64
CA ALA A 96 -1.22 2.49 11.35
C ALA A 96 -0.08 3.50 11.32
N LEU A 97 -0.35 4.72 11.77
CA LEU A 97 0.68 5.76 11.81
C LEU A 97 1.81 5.38 12.76
N ALA A 98 1.48 4.84 13.92
CA ALA A 98 2.48 4.40 14.90
C ALA A 98 3.34 3.26 14.36
N ALA A 99 2.79 2.42 13.48
CA ALA A 99 3.53 1.31 12.89
C ALA A 99 4.44 1.76 11.73
N GLY A 100 4.31 3.01 11.28
CA GLY A 100 5.15 3.56 10.22
C GLY A 100 4.46 3.88 8.92
N CYS A 101 3.12 3.77 8.87
CA CYS A 101 2.37 4.18 7.70
C CYS A 101 2.26 5.70 7.66
N ASP A 102 2.21 6.26 6.45
CA ASP A 102 2.17 7.72 6.28
C ASP A 102 0.76 8.28 6.25
N VAL A 103 -0.16 7.51 5.68
CA VAL A 103 -1.57 7.91 5.51
C VAL A 103 -2.42 6.67 5.67
N TYR A 104 -3.69 6.85 5.97
CA TYR A 104 -4.62 5.73 5.95
C TYR A 104 -5.86 6.08 5.15
N MET A 105 -6.52 5.03 4.64
CA MET A 105 -7.81 5.13 3.96
C MET A 105 -8.73 4.08 4.55
N SER A 106 -10.02 4.36 4.56
CA SER A 106 -11.00 3.38 5.04
C SER A 106 -11.63 2.64 3.86
N LYS A 107 -12.06 1.40 4.13
CA LYS A 107 -12.86 0.63 3.19
C LYS A 107 -14.33 1.00 3.35
N PRO A 108 -15.13 0.90 2.30
CA PRO A 108 -14.77 0.45 0.95
C PRO A 108 -13.92 1.49 0.21
N ILE A 109 -13.09 1.00 -0.70
CA ILE A 109 -12.17 1.86 -1.44
C ILE A 109 -12.94 2.74 -2.40
N ASN A 110 -12.76 4.06 -2.26
CA ASN A 110 -13.29 5.05 -3.19
C ASN A 110 -12.21 5.36 -4.20
N ILE A 111 -12.50 5.16 -5.49
CA ILE A 111 -11.48 5.29 -6.53
C ILE A 111 -10.94 6.72 -6.64
N ARG A 112 -11.80 7.72 -6.51
CA ARG A 112 -11.35 9.11 -6.60
C ARG A 112 -10.44 9.48 -5.43
N GLU A 113 -10.78 9.00 -4.24
CA GLU A 113 -9.93 9.20 -3.08
C GLU A 113 -8.60 8.48 -3.26
N LEU A 114 -8.64 7.24 -3.78
CA LEU A 114 -7.42 6.49 -4.05
C LEU A 114 -6.49 7.25 -4.99
N TRP A 115 -7.03 7.74 -6.11
CA TRP A 115 -6.24 8.53 -7.06
C TRP A 115 -5.62 9.76 -6.38
N ALA A 116 -6.41 10.48 -5.59
CA ALA A 116 -5.93 11.69 -4.93
C ALA A 116 -4.81 11.38 -3.94
N ARG A 117 -4.97 10.32 -3.15
CA ARG A 117 -3.96 9.93 -2.16
C ARG A 117 -2.68 9.45 -2.83
N VAL A 118 -2.81 8.63 -3.87
CA VAL A 118 -1.65 8.12 -4.58
C VAL A 118 -0.91 9.25 -5.28
N GLU A 119 -1.64 10.12 -5.99
CA GLU A 119 -1.01 11.21 -6.74
C GLU A 119 -0.32 12.22 -5.84
N ALA A 120 -0.73 12.33 -4.59
CA ALA A 120 -0.05 13.20 -3.64
C ALA A 120 1.39 12.74 -3.36
N PHE A 121 1.66 11.45 -3.49
CA PHE A 121 3.01 10.91 -3.31
C PHE A 121 3.72 10.66 -4.64
N VAL A 122 2.99 10.22 -5.65
CA VAL A 122 3.57 9.79 -6.93
C VAL A 122 2.72 10.36 -8.06
N PRO A 123 3.17 11.40 -8.74
CA PRO A 123 2.38 11.99 -9.84
C PRO A 123 2.05 10.93 -10.90
N ALA A 124 0.82 11.00 -11.44
CA ALA A 124 0.39 10.04 -12.43
C ALA A 124 1.21 10.17 -13.71
N PRO A 125 1.78 9.06 -14.23
CA PRO A 125 2.57 9.13 -15.46
C PRO A 125 1.76 9.57 -16.67
N ASN A 126 0.47 9.25 -16.70
CA ASN A 126 -0.42 9.57 -17.83
C ASN A 126 -1.24 10.82 -17.55
N GLN A 127 -0.60 11.93 -17.46
CA GLN A 127 -1.29 13.21 -17.32
C GLN A 127 -1.02 14.12 -18.50
#